data_f09c4b29239379fbc989f8006e93683e
#
_entry.id   f09c4b29239379fbc989f8006e93683e
#
_cell.length_a   1.000
_cell.length_b   1.000
_cell.length_c   1.000
_cell.angle_alpha   90.00
_cell.angle_beta   90.00
_cell.angle_gamma   90.00
#
_symmetry.space_group_name_H-M   'P 1'
#
loop_
_entity.id
_entity.type
_entity.pdbx_description
1 polymer ?
#
loop_
_entity_poly.entity_id
_entity_poly.type
_entity_poly.pdbx_seq_one_letter_code
_entity_poly.pdbx_strand_id
1 'polypeptide(L)'
;MARNDLQGSLDLLVLKTLSQMEELHGYGIVLHIQRASDELLSVEEGSLYPALHRMEMSGWIRSEWKVTDTSRKAKYYRLTPAGQKELQSAEKSFEQLVKGIRAILRYA
;
A
#
# COMPACT_ATOMS: atom_id res chain seq x y z
N MET A 1 6.58 -11.63 -14.48
CA MET A 1 7.16 -11.60 -13.14
C MET A 1 7.24 -10.19 -12.59
N ALA A 2 7.95 -9.30 -13.29
CA ALA A 2 8.12 -7.94 -12.78
C ALA A 2 6.78 -7.26 -12.51
N ARG A 3 5.81 -7.50 -13.37
CA ARG A 3 4.51 -6.87 -13.24
C ARG A 3 3.77 -7.34 -11.98
N ASN A 4 3.86 -8.64 -11.67
CA ASN A 4 3.24 -9.20 -10.48
C ASN A 4 3.95 -8.72 -9.22
N ASP A 5 5.27 -8.64 -9.28
CA ASP A 5 6.06 -8.18 -8.15
C ASP A 5 5.75 -6.72 -7.85
N LEU A 6 5.61 -5.91 -8.89
CA LEU A 6 5.27 -4.51 -8.73
C LEU A 6 3.88 -4.35 -8.09
N GLN A 7 2.93 -5.16 -8.51
CA GLN A 7 1.59 -5.12 -7.94
C GLN A 7 1.59 -5.53 -6.48
N GLY A 8 2.35 -6.57 -6.14
CA GLY A 8 2.48 -6.98 -4.75
C GLY A 8 3.14 -5.92 -3.90
N SER A 9 4.10 -5.20 -4.47
CA SER A 9 4.74 -4.10 -3.75
C SER A 9 3.77 -2.97 -3.48
N LEU A 10 2.88 -2.68 -4.41
CA LEU A 10 1.88 -1.64 -4.20
C LEU A 10 0.96 -2.00 -3.04
N ASP A 11 0.49 -3.24 -3.00
CA ASP A 11 -0.35 -3.69 -1.89
C ASP A 11 0.38 -3.52 -0.55
N LEU A 12 1.63 -3.94 -0.50
CA LEU A 12 2.44 -3.80 0.70
C LEU A 12 2.57 -2.35 1.13
N LEU A 13 2.82 -1.45 0.18
CA LEU A 13 2.97 -0.04 0.49
C LEU A 13 1.68 0.57 1.03
N VAL A 14 0.54 0.20 0.45
CA VAL A 14 -0.75 0.71 0.91
C VAL A 14 -1.07 0.16 2.30
N LEU A 15 -0.91 -1.13 2.50
CA LEU A 15 -1.20 -1.74 3.80
C LEU A 15 -0.31 -1.16 4.88
N LYS A 16 0.98 -0.96 4.58
CA LYS A 16 1.90 -0.39 5.55
C LYS A 16 1.53 1.05 5.88
N THR A 17 1.19 1.83 4.86
CA THR A 17 0.77 3.21 5.07
C THR A 17 -0.43 3.27 6.01
N LEU A 18 -1.43 2.43 5.76
CA LEU A 18 -2.64 2.43 6.58
C LEU A 18 -2.43 1.83 7.96
N SER A 19 -1.35 1.07 8.15
CA SER A 19 -1.01 0.57 9.49
C SER A 19 -0.41 1.66 10.36
N GLN A 20 0.17 2.69 9.74
CA GLN A 20 0.82 3.78 10.45
C GLN A 20 -0.07 4.98 10.63
N MET A 21 -1.10 5.10 9.81
CA MET A 21 -2.04 6.21 9.84
C MET A 21 -3.41 5.66 10.19
N GLU A 22 -4.17 6.39 11.00
CA GLU A 22 -5.49 5.91 11.40
C GLU A 22 -6.39 5.74 10.17
N GLU A 23 -6.37 6.73 9.30
CA GLU A 23 -7.13 6.67 8.06
C GLU A 23 -6.58 7.70 7.09
N LEU A 24 -6.72 7.42 5.78
CA LEU A 24 -6.28 8.31 4.73
C LEU A 24 -7.18 8.15 3.51
N HIS A 25 -7.41 9.25 2.80
CA HIS A 25 -8.02 9.17 1.48
C HIS A 25 -6.93 8.80 0.46
N GLY A 26 -7.36 8.47 -0.78
CA GLY A 26 -6.43 7.96 -1.78
C GLY A 26 -5.26 8.89 -2.07
N TYR A 27 -5.55 10.19 -2.23
CA TYR A 27 -4.49 11.15 -2.50
C TYR A 27 -3.50 11.22 -1.34
N GLY A 28 -3.98 11.12 -0.12
CA GLY A 28 -3.10 11.08 1.05
C GLY A 28 -2.18 9.88 1.04
N ILE A 29 -2.66 8.73 0.57
CA ILE A 29 -1.83 7.55 0.45
C ILE A 29 -0.73 7.79 -0.57
N VAL A 30 -1.07 8.38 -1.73
CA VAL A 30 -0.08 8.70 -2.76
C VAL A 30 1.01 9.60 -2.19
N LEU A 31 0.60 10.67 -1.52
CA LEU A 31 1.56 11.63 -0.96
C LEU A 31 2.44 10.99 0.11
N HIS A 32 1.85 10.16 0.95
CA HIS A 32 2.62 9.52 2.02
C HIS A 32 3.71 8.61 1.45
N ILE A 33 3.36 7.81 0.46
CA ILE A 33 4.34 6.89 -0.14
C ILE A 33 5.47 7.67 -0.78
N GLN A 34 5.14 8.74 -1.48
CA GLN A 34 6.15 9.56 -2.14
C GLN A 34 7.09 10.20 -1.13
N ARG A 35 6.54 10.82 -0.09
CA ARG A 35 7.34 11.51 0.92
C ARG A 35 8.13 10.54 1.78
N ALA A 36 7.52 9.45 2.22
CA ALA A 36 8.18 8.50 3.09
C ALA A 36 9.33 7.78 2.40
N SER A 37 9.29 7.69 1.07
CA SER A 37 10.35 7.06 0.30
C SER A 37 11.37 8.05 -0.23
N ASP A 38 11.34 9.29 0.24
CA ASP A 38 12.24 10.36 -0.24
C ASP A 38 12.18 10.49 -1.75
N GLU A 39 10.96 10.48 -2.30
CA GLU A 39 10.68 10.63 -3.73
C GLU A 39 11.18 9.46 -4.59
N LEU A 40 11.66 8.39 -3.96
CA LEU A 40 12.10 7.23 -4.74
C LEU A 40 10.95 6.45 -5.34
N LEU A 41 9.80 6.48 -4.68
CA LEU A 41 8.62 5.75 -5.15
C LEU A 41 7.49 6.74 -5.40
N SER A 42 6.81 6.56 -6.52
CA SER A 42 5.62 7.32 -6.81
C SER A 42 4.54 6.35 -7.29
N VAL A 43 3.32 6.60 -6.86
CA VAL A 43 2.19 5.75 -7.21
C VAL A 43 1.20 6.57 -8.01
N GLU A 44 0.83 6.06 -9.17
CA GLU A 44 -0.14 6.72 -10.01
C GLU A 44 -1.54 6.36 -9.53
N GLU A 45 -2.45 7.34 -9.56
CA GLU A 45 -3.81 7.11 -9.12
C GLU A 45 -4.51 6.04 -9.95
N GLY A 46 -4.15 5.94 -11.24
CA GLY A 46 -4.70 4.92 -12.11
C GLY A 46 -4.38 3.50 -11.66
N SER A 47 -3.28 3.31 -10.95
CA SER A 47 -2.92 2.02 -10.37
C SER A 47 -3.46 1.86 -8.97
N LEU A 48 -3.51 2.96 -8.22
CA LEU A 48 -3.89 2.91 -6.81
C LEU A 48 -5.36 2.53 -6.62
N TYR A 49 -6.28 3.19 -7.33
CA TYR A 49 -7.69 2.98 -7.07
C TYR A 49 -8.17 1.57 -7.37
N PRO A 50 -7.74 0.93 -8.48
CA PRO A 50 -8.07 -0.49 -8.65
C PRO A 50 -7.51 -1.38 -7.55
N ALA A 51 -6.31 -1.07 -7.04
CA ALA A 51 -5.72 -1.83 -5.96
C ALA A 51 -6.52 -1.66 -4.67
N LEU A 52 -6.93 -0.43 -4.35
CA LEU A 52 -7.75 -0.17 -3.18
C LEU A 52 -9.08 -0.94 -3.26
N HIS A 53 -9.70 -0.93 -4.44
CA HIS A 53 -10.94 -1.65 -4.62
C HIS A 53 -10.75 -3.15 -4.38
N ARG A 54 -9.70 -3.72 -4.95
CA ARG A 54 -9.40 -5.14 -4.78
C ARG A 54 -9.12 -5.48 -3.32
N MET A 55 -8.36 -4.64 -2.63
CA MET A 55 -8.05 -4.87 -1.23
C MET A 55 -9.28 -4.73 -0.34
N GLU A 56 -10.17 -3.83 -0.68
CA GLU A 56 -11.43 -3.69 0.05
C GLU A 56 -12.29 -4.92 -0.15
N MET A 57 -12.35 -5.45 -1.37
CA MET A 57 -13.09 -6.67 -1.67
C MET A 57 -12.51 -7.87 -0.91
N SER A 58 -11.21 -7.88 -0.68
CA SER A 58 -10.57 -8.93 0.10
C SER A 58 -10.75 -8.78 1.59
N GLY A 59 -11.32 -7.66 2.04
CA GLY A 59 -11.54 -7.42 3.46
C GLY A 59 -10.32 -6.91 4.20
N TRP A 60 -9.26 -6.53 3.50
CA TRP A 60 -8.03 -6.05 4.12
C TRP A 60 -8.12 -4.60 4.54
N ILE A 61 -8.95 -3.81 3.87
CA ILE A 61 -9.19 -2.42 4.20
C ILE A 61 -10.69 -2.17 4.08
N ARG A 62 -11.13 -1.10 4.70
CA ARG A 62 -12.50 -0.65 4.52
C ARG A 62 -12.51 0.86 4.39
N SER A 63 -13.59 1.36 3.84
CA SER A 63 -13.66 2.77 3.48
C SER A 63 -14.94 3.40 4.00
N GLU A 64 -14.89 4.72 4.11
CA GLU A 64 -16.01 5.52 4.56
C GLU A 64 -15.92 6.88 3.88
N TRP A 65 -17.06 7.37 3.41
CA TRP A 65 -17.12 8.70 2.84
C TRP A 65 -17.16 9.72 3.95
N LYS A 66 -16.33 10.76 3.84
CA LYS A 66 -16.29 11.84 4.80
C LYS A 66 -16.16 13.17 4.08
N VAL A 67 -16.54 14.25 4.76
CA VAL A 67 -16.35 15.59 4.23
C VAL A 67 -14.98 16.09 4.67
N THR A 68 -14.19 16.55 3.69
CA THR A 68 -12.87 17.09 3.97
C THR A 68 -12.95 18.52 4.47
N ASP A 69 -11.80 19.09 4.85
CA ASP A 69 -11.72 20.48 5.30
C ASP A 69 -12.19 21.48 4.24
N THR A 70 -12.14 21.10 2.97
CA THR A 70 -12.58 21.96 1.89
C THR A 70 -14.03 21.69 1.50
N SER A 71 -14.79 21.03 2.36
CA SER A 71 -16.19 20.70 2.13
C SER A 71 -16.41 19.75 0.97
N ARG A 72 -15.37 19.00 0.59
CA ARG A 72 -15.49 17.99 -0.45
C ARG A 72 -15.63 16.63 0.19
N LYS A 73 -16.37 15.74 -0.49
CA LYS A 73 -16.47 14.37 -0.05
C LYS A 73 -15.25 13.59 -0.53
N ALA A 74 -14.66 12.82 0.36
CA ALA A 74 -13.57 11.94 0.02
C ALA A 74 -13.77 10.60 0.71
N LYS A 75 -13.28 9.56 0.07
CA LYS A 75 -13.38 8.22 0.61
C LYS A 75 -12.12 7.96 1.42
N TYR A 76 -12.30 7.70 2.71
CA TYR A 76 -11.19 7.44 3.62
C TYR A 76 -11.08 5.96 3.87
N TYR A 77 -9.87 5.46 3.88
CA TYR A 77 -9.57 4.04 4.02
C TYR A 77 -8.85 3.77 5.33
N ARG A 78 -9.13 2.62 5.92
CA ARG A 78 -8.45 2.18 7.12
C ARG A 78 -8.19 0.68 7.06
N LEU A 79 -7.14 0.27 7.76
CA LEU A 79 -6.74 -1.13 7.80
C LEU A 79 -7.67 -1.93 8.71
N THR A 80 -8.01 -3.15 8.29
CA THR A 80 -8.80 -4.06 9.10
C THR A 80 -7.86 -5.03 9.82
N PRO A 81 -8.37 -5.78 10.82
CA PRO A 81 -7.55 -6.85 11.43
C PRO A 81 -7.05 -7.86 10.41
N ALA A 82 -7.89 -8.20 9.40
CA ALA A 82 -7.45 -9.08 8.34
C ALA A 82 -6.34 -8.45 7.52
N GLY A 83 -6.42 -7.13 7.28
CA GLY A 83 -5.38 -6.41 6.58
C GLY A 83 -4.08 -6.37 7.36
N GLN A 84 -4.16 -6.30 8.68
CA GLN A 84 -2.96 -6.33 9.51
C GLN A 84 -2.25 -7.67 9.38
N LYS A 85 -2.99 -8.76 9.32
CA LYS A 85 -2.42 -10.08 9.10
C LYS A 85 -1.79 -10.18 7.72
N GLU A 86 -2.48 -9.66 6.71
CA GLU A 86 -1.96 -9.68 5.36
C GLU A 86 -0.69 -8.85 5.26
N LEU A 87 -0.63 -7.72 5.96
CA LEU A 87 0.56 -6.90 5.99
C LEU A 87 1.76 -7.67 6.52
N GLN A 88 1.58 -8.38 7.63
CA GLN A 88 2.66 -9.16 8.22
C GLN A 88 3.17 -10.22 7.26
N SER A 89 2.25 -10.90 6.58
CA SER A 89 2.60 -11.91 5.60
C SER A 89 3.34 -11.30 4.40
N ALA A 90 2.84 -10.17 3.92
CA ALA A 90 3.43 -9.49 2.77
C ALA A 90 4.82 -8.95 3.09
N GLU A 91 5.02 -8.42 4.29
CA GLU A 91 6.34 -7.94 4.69
C GLU A 91 7.34 -9.08 4.73
N LYS A 92 6.93 -10.21 5.28
CA LYS A 92 7.81 -11.36 5.38
C LYS A 92 8.19 -11.88 4.00
N SER A 93 7.23 -11.98 3.10
CA SER A 93 7.49 -12.41 1.74
C SER A 93 8.44 -11.46 1.02
N PHE A 94 8.24 -10.17 1.23
CA PHE A 94 9.09 -9.16 0.61
C PHE A 94 10.52 -9.25 1.13
N GLU A 95 10.69 -9.44 2.43
CA GLU A 95 12.03 -9.55 3.02
C GLU A 95 12.77 -10.77 2.48
N GLN A 96 12.05 -11.87 2.28
CA GLN A 96 12.66 -13.06 1.72
C GLN A 96 13.06 -12.85 0.26
N LEU A 97 12.22 -12.17 -0.50
CA LEU A 97 12.53 -11.86 -1.89
C LEU A 97 13.77 -10.98 -1.97
N VAL A 98 13.84 -9.93 -1.16
CA VAL A 98 14.99 -9.03 -1.13
C VAL A 98 16.25 -9.79 -0.74
N LYS A 99 16.15 -10.66 0.25
CA LYS A 99 17.29 -11.46 0.71
C LYS A 99 17.81 -12.35 -0.41
N GLY A 100 16.89 -13.00 -1.13
CA GLY A 100 17.29 -13.85 -2.25
C GLY A 100 17.94 -13.06 -3.38
N ILE A 101 17.36 -11.90 -3.70
CA ILE A 101 17.91 -11.05 -4.76
C ILE A 101 19.30 -10.57 -4.37
N ARG A 102 19.49 -10.14 -3.14
CA ARG A 102 20.80 -9.68 -2.69
C ARG A 102 21.84 -10.79 -2.73
N ALA A 103 21.43 -12.00 -2.37
CA ALA A 103 22.34 -13.14 -2.46
C ALA A 103 22.83 -13.35 -3.89
N ILE A 104 21.92 -13.26 -4.87
CA ILE A 104 22.27 -13.39 -6.27
C ILE A 104 23.20 -12.26 -6.69
N LEU A 105 22.89 -11.02 -6.30
CA LEU A 105 23.70 -9.87 -6.71
C LEU A 105 25.12 -9.92 -6.15
N ARG A 106 25.30 -10.56 -5.00
CA ARG A 106 26.63 -10.68 -4.38
C ARG A 106 27.35 -11.95 -4.74
N TYR A 107 26.70 -12.83 -5.46
CA TYR A 107 27.31 -14.10 -5.83
C TYR A 107 28.42 -13.86 -6.84
N ALA A 108 29.63 -14.38 -6.56
CA ALA A 108 30.79 -14.14 -7.40
C ALA A 108 31.01 -15.31 -8.41
#